data_02b96ab1916bdbdb1ab29f40cf39eb37
#
_entry.id   02b96ab1916bdbdb1ab29f40cf39eb37
#
_cell.length_a   1.000
_cell.length_b   1.000
_cell.length_c   1.000
_cell.angle_alpha   90.00
_cell.angle_beta   90.00
_cell.angle_gamma   90.00
#
_symmetry.space_group_name_H-M   'P 1'
#
loop_
_entity.id
_entity.type
_entity.pdbx_description
1 polymer ?
#
loop_
_entity_poly.entity_id
_entity_poly.type
_entity_poly.pdbx_seq_one_letter_code
_entity_poly.pdbx_strand_id
1 'polypeptide(L)'
;MKQQVTDPFQAIGDPSRRFMLRLLSKESLTINSLAQHFDMTRPAVSKHVKILYAAGFITIQDMGRERHCSLNQKGFHELQSWIDYFDQFWQTRLKRLDDLLNKKTKK
;
A
#
# COMPACT_ATOMS: atom_id res chain seq x y z
N MET A 1 18.84 3.41 -17.40
CA MET A 1 18.44 3.15 -17.10
C MET A 1 17.84 2.82 -16.55
N LYS A 2 17.50 2.95 -16.25
CA LYS A 2 16.92 2.74 -15.78
C LYS A 2 16.00 2.21 -15.35
N GLN A 3 15.80 1.60 -14.73
CA GLN A 3 14.85 1.12 -14.42
C GLN A 3 13.98 1.34 -13.80
N GLN A 4 13.39 1.09 -13.85
CA GLN A 4 12.41 1.44 -13.31
C GLN A 4 11.54 0.49 -12.73
N VAL A 5 11.94 -0.39 -11.95
CA VAL A 5 11.14 -1.25 -11.13
C VAL A 5 10.64 -0.44 -9.97
N THR A 6 9.35 -0.36 -9.83
CA THR A 6 8.78 0.35 -8.71
C THR A 6 8.54 -0.62 -7.57
N ASP A 7 9.25 -0.41 -6.50
CA ASP A 7 9.16 -1.21 -5.30
C ASP A 7 7.90 -0.84 -4.53
N PRO A 8 7.04 -1.81 -4.18
CA PRO A 8 5.84 -1.50 -3.40
C PRO A 8 6.13 -0.78 -2.10
N PHE A 9 7.21 -1.13 -1.43
CA PHE A 9 7.56 -0.48 -0.16
C PHE A 9 7.93 0.98 -0.37
N GLN A 10 8.65 1.25 -1.42
CA GLN A 10 9.01 2.61 -1.76
C GLN A 10 7.77 3.43 -2.12
N ALA A 11 6.86 2.82 -2.86
CA ALA A 11 5.64 3.51 -3.30
C ALA A 11 4.81 3.95 -2.11
N ILE A 12 4.68 3.12 -1.07
CA ILE A 12 3.89 3.50 0.10
C ILE A 12 4.71 4.23 1.15
N GLY A 13 5.96 4.52 0.87
CA GLY A 13 6.80 5.28 1.79
C GLY A 13 6.41 6.74 1.88
N ASP A 14 5.64 7.23 0.94
CA ASP A 14 5.22 8.62 0.90
C ASP A 14 3.84 8.81 1.53
N PRO A 15 3.69 9.76 2.48
CA PRO A 15 2.40 9.96 3.15
C PRO A 15 1.26 10.34 2.20
N SER A 16 1.55 11.15 1.18
CA SER A 16 0.52 11.54 0.22
C SER A 16 0.00 10.35 -0.54
N ARG A 17 0.89 9.46 -0.95
CA ARG A 17 0.46 8.27 -1.67
C ARG A 17 -0.35 7.34 -0.77
N ARG A 18 0.03 7.21 0.50
CA ARG A 18 -0.79 6.42 1.43
C ARG A 18 -2.18 7.02 1.59
N PHE A 19 -2.28 8.35 1.63
CA PHE A 19 -3.58 9.00 1.75
C PHE A 19 -4.42 8.76 0.49
N MET A 20 -3.80 8.80 -0.68
CA MET A 20 -4.50 8.49 -1.93
C MET A 20 -5.12 7.09 -1.88
N LEU A 21 -4.35 6.11 -1.39
CA LEU A 21 -4.87 4.74 -1.29
C LEU A 21 -6.04 4.67 -0.32
N ARG A 22 -5.99 5.43 0.77
CA ARG A 22 -7.11 5.46 1.70
C ARG A 22 -8.37 6.03 1.05
N LEU A 23 -8.21 7.08 0.26
CA LEU A 23 -9.35 7.65 -0.45
C LEU A 23 -9.94 6.63 -1.42
N LEU A 24 -9.05 5.93 -2.14
CA LEU A 24 -9.50 4.93 -3.12
C LEU A 24 -10.07 3.67 -2.48
N SER A 25 -9.82 3.46 -1.20
CA SER A 25 -10.42 2.33 -0.51
C SER A 25 -11.92 2.52 -0.30
N LYS A 26 -12.38 3.75 -0.43
CA LYS A 26 -13.80 4.06 -0.24
C LYS A 26 -14.55 4.05 -1.55
N GLU A 27 -13.91 4.48 -2.61
CA GLU A 27 -14.54 4.51 -3.93
C GLU A 27 -13.48 4.80 -4.99
N SER A 28 -13.78 4.40 -6.22
CA SER A 28 -12.94 4.75 -7.35
C SER A 28 -13.05 6.25 -7.60
N LEU A 29 -11.95 6.87 -7.96
CA LEU A 29 -11.92 8.32 -8.19
C LEU A 29 -11.15 8.62 -9.45
N THR A 30 -11.54 9.70 -10.12
CA THR A 30 -10.75 10.20 -11.24
C THR A 30 -9.51 10.90 -10.69
N ILE A 31 -8.51 11.08 -11.54
CA ILE A 31 -7.32 11.82 -11.12
C ILE A 31 -7.68 13.23 -10.71
N ASN A 32 -8.64 13.84 -11.41
CA ASN A 32 -9.10 15.18 -11.05
C ASN A 32 -9.74 15.22 -9.67
N SER A 33 -10.56 14.21 -9.36
CA SER A 33 -11.18 14.14 -8.03
C SER A 33 -10.14 13.91 -6.94
N LEU A 34 -9.16 13.06 -7.22
CA LEU A 34 -8.07 12.86 -6.27
C LEU A 34 -7.34 14.17 -6.01
N ALA A 35 -7.06 14.92 -7.07
CA ALA A 35 -6.31 16.17 -6.95
C ALA A 35 -6.98 17.17 -6.03
N GLN A 36 -8.31 17.12 -5.94
CA GLN A 36 -9.05 18.05 -5.09
C GLN A 36 -8.79 17.85 -3.60
N HIS A 37 -8.26 16.69 -3.24
CA HIS A 37 -7.97 16.39 -1.83
C HIS A 37 -6.56 16.79 -1.41
N PHE A 38 -5.80 17.37 -2.31
CA PHE A 38 -4.40 17.69 -2.05
C PHE A 38 -4.06 19.14 -2.41
N ASP A 39 -3.14 19.68 -1.66
CA ASP A 39 -2.63 21.02 -1.93
C ASP A 39 -1.34 20.88 -2.76
N MET A 40 -1.51 20.36 -3.97
CA MET A 40 -0.40 20.19 -4.89
C MET A 40 -0.93 20.27 -6.31
N THR A 41 -0.03 20.47 -7.26
CA THR A 41 -0.43 20.64 -8.65
C THR A 41 -0.96 19.35 -9.23
N ARG A 42 -1.78 19.45 -10.28
CA ARG A 42 -2.32 18.30 -10.97
C ARG A 42 -1.20 17.39 -11.51
N PRO A 43 -0.14 17.92 -12.12
CA PRO A 43 0.98 17.06 -12.55
C PRO A 43 1.64 16.33 -11.40
N ALA A 44 1.74 16.95 -10.22
CA ALA A 44 2.31 16.26 -9.05
C ALA A 44 1.44 15.09 -8.62
N VAL A 45 0.11 15.29 -8.60
CA VAL A 45 -0.83 14.22 -8.28
C VAL A 45 -0.69 13.10 -9.31
N SER A 46 -0.62 13.45 -10.58
CA SER A 46 -0.50 12.49 -11.65
C SER A 46 0.77 11.64 -11.50
N LYS A 47 1.85 12.26 -11.07
CA LYS A 47 3.11 11.56 -10.86
C LYS A 47 2.99 10.53 -9.72
N HIS A 48 2.33 10.91 -8.63
CA HIS A 48 2.08 9.99 -7.53
C HIS A 48 1.22 8.81 -7.99
N VAL A 49 0.21 9.10 -8.80
CA VAL A 49 -0.68 8.06 -9.33
C VAL A 49 0.12 7.08 -10.19
N LYS A 50 1.03 7.58 -11.02
CA LYS A 50 1.86 6.71 -11.85
C LYS A 50 2.73 5.78 -11.02
N ILE A 51 3.28 6.29 -9.93
CA ILE A 51 4.11 5.47 -9.04
C ILE A 51 3.28 4.37 -8.41
N LEU A 52 2.09 4.71 -7.93
CA LEU A 52 1.19 3.71 -7.34
C LEU A 52 0.77 2.67 -8.36
N TYR A 53 0.50 3.10 -9.58
CA TYR A 53 0.14 2.19 -10.65
C TYR A 53 1.28 1.22 -10.97
N ALA A 54 2.49 1.75 -11.11
CA ALA A 54 3.66 0.94 -11.43
C ALA A 54 3.97 -0.08 -10.35
N ALA A 55 3.66 0.26 -9.09
CA ALA A 55 3.91 -0.63 -7.96
C ALA A 55 2.78 -1.64 -7.74
N GLY A 56 1.70 -1.55 -8.52
CA GLY A 56 0.62 -2.51 -8.44
C GLY A 56 -0.43 -2.21 -7.38
N PHE A 57 -0.49 -0.99 -6.88
CA PHE A 57 -1.49 -0.63 -5.86
C PHE A 57 -2.79 -0.15 -6.45
N ILE A 58 -2.78 0.30 -7.69
CA ILE A 58 -4.00 0.79 -8.33
C ILE A 58 -4.05 0.31 -9.77
N THR A 59 -5.26 0.30 -10.29
CA THR A 59 -5.49 0.15 -11.73
C THR A 59 -6.00 1.48 -12.24
N ILE A 60 -5.77 1.73 -13.51
CA ILE A 60 -6.23 2.96 -14.16
C ILE A 60 -7.04 2.55 -15.35
N GLN A 61 -8.24 3.07 -15.46
CA GLN A 61 -9.11 2.79 -16.57
C GLN A 61 -9.54 4.10 -17.24
N ASP A 62 -9.31 4.19 -18.55
CA ASP A 62 -9.72 5.37 -19.30
C ASP A 62 -11.21 5.24 -19.63
N MET A 63 -11.97 6.25 -19.25
CA MET A 63 -13.40 6.30 -19.52
C MET A 63 -13.72 7.66 -20.09
N GLY A 64 -13.82 7.72 -21.41
CA GLY A 64 -13.97 8.99 -22.09
C GLY A 64 -12.72 9.83 -21.95
N ARG A 65 -12.87 11.01 -21.40
CA ARG A 65 -11.72 11.91 -21.16
C ARG A 65 -11.14 11.79 -19.77
N GLU A 66 -11.70 10.90 -18.98
CA GLU A 66 -11.29 10.78 -17.60
C GLU A 66 -10.54 9.50 -17.36
N ARG A 67 -9.63 9.55 -16.41
CA ARG A 67 -8.88 8.39 -15.97
C ARG A 67 -9.33 8.04 -14.57
N HIS A 68 -9.93 6.87 -14.44
CA HIS A 68 -10.46 6.38 -13.17
C HIS A 68 -9.46 5.47 -12.49
N CYS A 69 -9.23 5.74 -11.22
CA CYS A 69 -8.29 4.96 -10.42
C CYS A 69 -9.06 4.11 -9.42
N SER A 70 -8.64 2.87 -9.29
CA SER A 70 -9.22 1.93 -8.32
C SER A 70 -8.11 1.15 -7.66
N LEU A 71 -8.36 0.64 -6.47
CA LEU A 71 -7.37 -0.18 -5.79
C LEU A 71 -7.10 -1.48 -6.53
N ASN A 72 -5.86 -1.92 -6.44
CA ASN A 72 -5.43 -3.20 -6.99
C ASN A 72 -4.75 -3.98 -5.87
N GLN A 73 -5.11 -5.24 -5.71
CA GLN A 73 -4.58 -6.10 -4.66
C GLN A 73 -3.10 -6.42 -4.80
N LYS A 74 -2.59 -6.34 -6.01
CA LYS A 74 -1.25 -6.86 -6.30
C LYS A 74 -0.17 -6.28 -5.39
N GLY A 75 -0.13 -4.95 -5.27
CA GLY A 75 0.87 -4.30 -4.42
C GLY A 75 0.68 -4.63 -2.96
N PHE A 76 -0.57 -4.67 -2.51
CA PHE A 76 -0.88 -5.00 -1.13
C PHE A 76 -0.52 -6.45 -0.80
N HIS A 77 -0.69 -7.33 -1.77
CA HIS A 77 -0.34 -8.73 -1.58
C HIS A 77 1.16 -8.90 -1.30
N GLU A 78 2.00 -8.15 -1.99
CA GLU A 78 3.43 -8.20 -1.74
C GLU A 78 3.79 -7.70 -0.35
N LEU A 79 3.13 -6.62 0.08
CA LEU A 79 3.34 -6.12 1.44
C LEU A 79 2.91 -7.15 2.47
N GLN A 80 1.77 -7.80 2.22
CA GLN A 80 1.24 -8.79 3.15
C GLN A 80 2.17 -9.98 3.27
N SER A 81 2.75 -10.43 2.16
CA SER A 81 3.68 -11.55 2.18
C SER A 81 4.89 -11.24 3.06
N TRP A 82 5.39 -10.02 2.96
CA TRP A 82 6.52 -9.58 3.77
C TRP A 82 6.14 -9.53 5.24
N ILE A 83 4.98 -8.98 5.55
CA ILE A 83 4.48 -8.92 6.93
C ILE A 83 4.29 -10.32 7.48
N ASP A 84 3.71 -11.22 6.67
CA ASP A 84 3.47 -12.60 7.10
C ASP A 84 4.76 -13.31 7.51
N TYR A 85 5.83 -13.03 6.81
CA TYR A 85 7.12 -13.60 7.17
C TYR A 85 7.49 -13.26 8.61
N PHE A 86 7.29 -11.99 9.00
CA PHE A 86 7.60 -11.55 10.35
C PHE A 86 6.55 -11.97 11.37
N ASP A 87 5.30 -12.15 10.93
CA ASP A 87 4.27 -12.66 11.82
C ASP A 87 4.65 -14.04 12.35
N GLN A 88 5.16 -14.90 11.46
CA GLN A 88 5.62 -16.22 11.88
C GLN A 88 6.75 -16.11 12.89
N PHE A 89 7.66 -15.21 12.64
CA PHE A 89 8.77 -14.97 13.55
C PHE A 89 8.26 -14.57 14.94
N TRP A 90 7.34 -13.61 14.99
CA TRP A 90 6.81 -13.13 16.26
C TRP A 90 5.96 -14.18 16.97
N GLN A 91 5.20 -14.96 16.22
CA GLN A 91 4.41 -16.03 16.84
C GLN A 91 5.29 -17.04 17.53
N THR A 92 6.39 -17.39 16.90
CA THR A 92 7.34 -18.32 17.51
C THR A 92 7.90 -17.75 18.81
N ARG A 93 8.30 -16.47 18.79
CA ARG A 93 8.87 -15.85 19.97
C ARG A 93 7.85 -15.68 21.07
N LEU A 94 6.62 -15.33 20.72
CA LEU A 94 5.57 -15.19 21.71
C LEU A 94 5.22 -16.53 22.33
N LYS A 95 5.23 -17.58 21.52
CA LYS A 95 4.97 -18.91 22.03
C LYS A 95 6.04 -19.34 23.01
N ARG A 96 7.30 -19.05 22.71
CA ARG A 96 8.39 -19.36 23.62
C ARG A 96 8.20 -18.66 24.96
N LEU A 97 7.83 -17.39 24.90
CA LEU A 97 7.59 -16.63 26.12
C LEU A 97 6.45 -17.23 26.92
N ASP A 98 5.37 -17.59 26.24
CA ASP A 98 4.21 -18.17 26.87
C ASP A 98 4.58 -19.49 27.55
N ASP A 99 5.35 -20.32 26.86
CA ASP A 99 5.81 -21.59 27.41
C ASP A 99 6.64 -21.37 28.67
N LEU A 100 7.50 -20.37 28.67
CA LEU A 100 8.32 -20.04 29.82
C LEU A 100 7.47 -19.60 31.01
N LEU A 101 6.47 -18.76 30.74
CA LEU A 101 5.59 -18.28 31.79
C LEU A 101 4.77 -19.41 32.38
N ASN A 102 4.27 -20.29 31.53
CA ASN A 102 3.50 -21.44 32.00
C ASN A 102 4.36 -22.36 32.85
N LYS A 103 5.61 -22.54 32.44
CA LYS A 103 6.53 -23.35 33.19
C LYS A 103 6.75 -22.80 34.58
N LYS A 104 6.86 -21.47 34.69
CA LYS A 104 7.10 -20.80 35.95
C LYS A 104 5.92 -20.85 36.89
N THR A 105 4.72 -20.77 36.33
CA THR A 105 3.52 -20.73 37.14
C THR A 105 2.99 -22.12 37.47
N LYS A 106 3.47 -23.12 36.76
CA LYS A 106 3.03 -24.46 36.97
C LYS A 106 3.70 -25.07 38.20
N LYS A 107 2.92 -25.57 39.07
CA LYS A 107 3.44 -26.19 40.30
C LYS A 107 3.44 -27.67 40.23
#